data_0b985ab510869e48c63eb3d01b1d55a3
#
_entry.id   0b985ab510869e48c63eb3d01b1d55a3
#
_cell.length_a   1.000
_cell.length_b   1.000
_cell.length_c   1.000
_cell.angle_alpha   90.00
_cell.angle_beta   90.00
_cell.angle_gamma   90.00
#
_symmetry.space_group_name_H-M   'P 1'
#
loop_
_entity.id
_entity.type
_entity.pdbx_description
1 polymer ?
#
loop_
_entity_poly.entity_id
_entity_poly.type
_entity_poly.pdbx_seq_one_letter_code
_entity_poly.pdbx_strand_id
1 'polypeptide(L)'
;MAKWGLRKKSFMALLLACVVMLAPAVLITWLVFDGVRDHFGRAFAENFAQLSRQRILAPISREMALSMRLANSEVTRRWLRNEHDPAALDLFFREAEGYRRDFLGQTYFIASAESGNYYFSDPVEQSDRVRYTLSPKAVDDGWFYASIKSPERYNINVNPDLKLNTTKVWINAQIRDGDEVLGLTGAGMDVGGFLKEFVDSGRAGVTPVIVDRAGAIQAYQDPERIAYNSGAAGRVALDRTVFSLVDAGESRENLRAALQESVENPDAVAMTWASVEGNRQLVAVAYMPELRWSVVTLVDFGAARLVDPSWLWPAVVGLLLLFVALVLCFGFAIERLMLRPLRRLQQSARAIADGSYDVRLPPGGQDEIGDLSRAFGVMADKVRRHTAELESKVRERTSELESANREMAAARKKIDDSIDYASLIQRAILPDRQMTQSLGAHHFVLWKPRDVVG
;
A
#
# COMPACT_ATOMS: atom_id res chain seq x y z
N MET A 1 -2.13 -41.10 -13.06
CA MET A 1 -1.38 -39.87 -12.71
C MET A 1 -0.34 -39.61 -13.81
N ALA A 2 -0.48 -38.52 -14.55
CA ALA A 2 0.47 -38.20 -15.62
C ALA A 2 1.87 -37.96 -15.02
N LYS A 3 2.85 -38.75 -15.41
CA LYS A 3 4.26 -38.60 -14.96
C LYS A 3 4.82 -37.31 -15.58
N TRP A 4 4.83 -36.23 -14.80
CA TRP A 4 5.42 -34.96 -15.22
C TRP A 4 6.93 -35.14 -15.43
N GLY A 5 7.42 -34.82 -16.61
CA GLY A 5 8.85 -34.85 -16.91
C GLY A 5 9.62 -33.84 -16.05
N LEU A 6 10.91 -34.06 -15.88
CA LEU A 6 11.81 -33.24 -15.04
C LEU A 6 11.71 -31.75 -15.35
N ARG A 7 11.55 -31.36 -16.61
CA ARG A 7 11.35 -29.98 -17.07
C ARG A 7 10.13 -29.29 -16.42
N LYS A 8 8.95 -29.97 -16.39
CA LYS A 8 7.75 -29.43 -15.79
C LYS A 8 7.88 -29.30 -14.26
N LYS A 9 8.55 -30.30 -13.61
CA LYS A 9 8.78 -30.26 -12.17
C LYS A 9 9.72 -29.11 -11.77
N SER A 10 10.83 -28.91 -12.49
CA SER A 10 11.79 -27.82 -12.23
C SER A 10 11.16 -26.44 -12.47
N PHE A 11 10.35 -26.28 -13.54
CA PHE A 11 9.64 -25.03 -13.81
C PHE A 11 8.61 -24.73 -12.74
N MET A 12 7.84 -25.72 -12.28
CA MET A 12 6.88 -25.56 -11.19
C MET A 12 7.54 -25.23 -9.85
N ALA A 13 8.66 -25.88 -9.53
CA ALA A 13 9.41 -25.57 -8.32
C ALA A 13 9.96 -24.14 -8.34
N LEU A 14 10.48 -23.70 -9.50
CA LEU A 14 10.92 -22.32 -9.70
C LEU A 14 9.77 -21.33 -9.50
N LEU A 15 8.64 -21.59 -10.16
CA LEU A 15 7.45 -20.71 -10.08
C LEU A 15 6.93 -20.64 -8.64
N LEU A 16 6.89 -21.76 -7.93
CA LEU A 16 6.50 -21.80 -6.52
C LEU A 16 7.48 -20.99 -5.64
N ALA A 17 8.79 -21.17 -5.82
CA ALA A 17 9.81 -20.42 -5.09
C ALA A 17 9.69 -18.92 -5.34
N CYS A 18 9.42 -18.54 -6.59
CA CYS A 18 9.19 -17.14 -6.96
C CYS A 18 7.93 -16.55 -6.31
N VAL A 19 6.82 -17.28 -6.27
CA VAL A 19 5.58 -16.85 -5.60
C VAL A 19 5.82 -16.70 -4.09
N VAL A 20 6.52 -17.65 -3.46
CA VAL A 20 6.86 -17.59 -2.03
C VAL A 20 7.75 -16.37 -1.69
N MET A 21 8.62 -15.95 -2.60
CA MET A 21 9.42 -14.73 -2.40
C MET A 21 8.63 -13.42 -2.70
N LEU A 22 7.77 -13.43 -3.72
CA LEU A 22 7.00 -12.23 -4.13
C LEU A 22 5.89 -11.88 -3.17
N ALA A 23 5.19 -12.86 -2.61
CA ALA A 23 4.07 -12.61 -1.72
C ALA A 23 4.46 -11.79 -0.47
N PRO A 24 5.54 -12.12 0.26
CA PRO A 24 6.03 -11.28 1.36
C PRO A 24 6.49 -9.89 0.91
N ALA A 25 7.15 -9.78 -0.26
CA ALA A 25 7.62 -8.50 -0.77
C ALA A 25 6.45 -7.54 -1.06
N VAL A 26 5.39 -8.03 -1.69
CA VAL A 26 4.17 -7.26 -1.93
C VAL A 26 3.50 -6.85 -0.62
N LEU A 27 3.40 -7.77 0.35
CA LEU A 27 2.82 -7.48 1.67
C LEU A 27 3.62 -6.42 2.41
N ILE A 28 4.95 -6.53 2.45
CA ILE A 28 5.85 -5.56 3.09
C ILE A 28 5.71 -4.19 2.41
N THR A 29 5.69 -4.15 1.07
CA THR A 29 5.50 -2.90 0.32
C THR A 29 4.17 -2.23 0.67
N TRP A 30 3.10 -3.02 0.78
CA TRP A 30 1.78 -2.50 1.16
C TRP A 30 1.77 -1.96 2.60
N LEU A 31 2.35 -2.68 3.57
CA LEU A 31 2.46 -2.25 4.97
C LEU A 31 3.31 -0.97 5.12
N VAL A 32 4.44 -0.90 4.41
CA VAL A 32 5.31 0.28 4.41
C VAL A 32 4.59 1.47 3.78
N PHE A 33 3.90 1.27 2.66
CA PHE A 33 3.15 2.33 2.00
C PHE A 33 2.03 2.87 2.88
N ASP A 34 1.27 1.99 3.54
CA ASP A 34 0.20 2.39 4.46
C ASP A 34 0.75 3.17 5.67
N GLY A 35 1.85 2.70 6.25
CA GLY A 35 2.54 3.40 7.34
C GLY A 35 3.10 4.77 6.93
N VAL A 36 3.67 4.88 5.74
CA VAL A 36 4.16 6.16 5.18
C VAL A 36 2.99 7.11 4.96
N ARG A 37 1.89 6.64 4.37
CA ARG A 37 0.68 7.45 4.15
C ARG A 37 0.09 7.97 5.46
N ASP A 38 0.01 7.14 6.50
CA ASP A 38 -0.50 7.54 7.81
C ASP A 38 0.42 8.57 8.48
N HIS A 39 1.73 8.36 8.43
CA HIS A 39 2.71 9.28 9.00
C HIS A 39 2.67 10.67 8.33
N PHE A 40 2.72 10.71 7.00
CA PHE A 40 2.63 11.98 6.26
C PHE A 40 1.26 12.63 6.41
N GLY A 41 0.18 11.84 6.48
CA GLY A 41 -1.17 12.34 6.69
C GLY A 41 -1.32 13.03 8.05
N ARG A 42 -0.78 12.43 9.13
CA ARG A 42 -0.78 13.04 10.47
C ARG A 42 0.05 14.32 10.50
N ALA A 43 1.28 14.28 9.99
CA ALA A 43 2.14 15.46 9.94
C ALA A 43 1.51 16.61 9.13
N PHE A 44 0.85 16.28 8.02
CA PHE A 44 0.11 17.27 7.22
C PHE A 44 -1.06 17.87 8.00
N ALA A 45 -1.90 17.04 8.63
CA ALA A 45 -3.07 17.50 9.40
C ALA A 45 -2.65 18.40 10.57
N GLU A 46 -1.58 18.02 11.29
CA GLU A 46 -1.00 18.81 12.37
C GLU A 46 -0.50 20.17 11.88
N ASN A 47 0.34 20.19 10.85
CA ASN A 47 0.87 21.43 10.28
C ASN A 47 -0.24 22.33 9.73
N PHE A 48 -1.24 21.74 9.06
CA PHE A 48 -2.38 22.50 8.52
C PHE A 48 -3.20 23.13 9.65
N ALA A 49 -3.50 22.37 10.72
CA ALA A 49 -4.25 22.88 11.87
C ALA A 49 -3.47 23.99 12.59
N GLN A 50 -2.15 23.83 12.80
CA GLN A 50 -1.30 24.86 13.41
C GLN A 50 -1.21 26.12 12.55
N LEU A 51 -1.00 25.99 11.26
CA LEU A 51 -0.95 27.13 10.33
C LEU A 51 -2.29 27.86 10.29
N SER A 52 -3.39 27.10 10.24
CA SER A 52 -4.74 27.64 10.27
C SER A 52 -5.00 28.41 11.57
N ARG A 53 -4.60 27.84 12.72
CA ARG A 53 -4.66 28.53 14.02
C ARG A 53 -3.93 29.88 13.99
N GLN A 54 -2.69 29.90 13.49
CA GLN A 54 -1.90 31.13 13.44
C GLN A 54 -2.51 32.18 12.50
N ARG A 55 -3.01 31.76 11.33
CA ARG A 55 -3.67 32.66 10.37
C ARG A 55 -4.93 33.31 10.92
N ILE A 56 -5.68 32.55 11.74
CA ILE A 56 -6.90 33.04 12.39
C ILE A 56 -6.54 33.97 13.56
N LEU A 57 -5.62 33.53 14.40
CA LEU A 57 -5.28 34.22 15.65
C LEU A 57 -4.63 35.59 15.40
N ALA A 58 -3.74 35.72 14.41
CA ALA A 58 -2.99 36.95 14.18
C ALA A 58 -3.87 38.18 13.92
N PRO A 59 -4.83 38.17 12.94
CA PRO A 59 -5.69 39.32 12.69
C PRO A 59 -6.65 39.60 13.86
N ILE A 60 -7.24 38.57 14.48
CA ILE A 60 -8.21 38.76 15.56
C ILE A 60 -7.50 39.26 16.83
N SER A 61 -6.31 38.75 17.16
CA SER A 61 -5.53 39.24 18.29
C SER A 61 -5.15 40.73 18.15
N ARG A 62 -4.85 41.15 16.92
CA ARG A 62 -4.60 42.56 16.62
C ARG A 62 -5.85 43.43 16.88
N GLU A 63 -7.00 43.01 16.34
CA GLU A 63 -8.26 43.72 16.52
C GLU A 63 -8.70 43.75 17.99
N MET A 64 -8.49 42.63 18.71
CA MET A 64 -8.75 42.56 20.16
C MET A 64 -7.86 43.52 20.93
N ALA A 65 -6.57 43.59 20.62
CA ALA A 65 -5.63 44.50 21.29
C ALA A 65 -6.04 45.96 21.06
N LEU A 66 -6.46 46.34 19.86
CA LEU A 66 -6.95 47.67 19.53
C LEU A 66 -8.27 47.98 20.24
N SER A 67 -9.22 47.03 20.26
CA SER A 67 -10.50 47.16 20.97
C SER A 67 -10.28 47.33 22.47
N MET A 68 -9.39 46.53 23.07
CA MET A 68 -9.04 46.66 24.49
C MET A 68 -8.33 47.99 24.79
N ARG A 69 -7.52 48.50 23.86
CA ARG A 69 -6.87 49.80 24.03
C ARG A 69 -7.88 50.96 23.99
N LEU A 70 -8.84 50.90 23.04
CA LEU A 70 -9.94 51.87 22.99
C LEU A 70 -10.81 51.79 24.26
N ALA A 71 -11.15 50.59 24.73
CA ALA A 71 -11.90 50.38 25.97
C ALA A 71 -11.18 50.91 27.23
N ASN A 72 -9.86 50.84 27.27
CA ASN A 72 -9.05 51.31 28.38
C ASN A 72 -8.59 52.79 28.25
N SER A 73 -9.01 53.49 27.18
CA SER A 73 -8.70 54.90 26.99
C SER A 73 -9.37 55.75 28.09
N GLU A 74 -8.57 56.65 28.66
CA GLU A 74 -9.09 57.61 29.63
C GLU A 74 -10.12 58.54 28.99
N VAL A 75 -9.94 58.87 27.71
CA VAL A 75 -10.90 59.70 26.96
C VAL A 75 -12.25 59.00 26.83
N THR A 76 -12.23 57.68 26.53
CA THR A 76 -13.43 56.85 26.43
C THR A 76 -14.16 56.78 27.78
N ARG A 77 -13.47 56.56 28.89
CA ARG A 77 -14.05 56.50 30.23
C ARG A 77 -14.63 57.85 30.65
N ARG A 78 -13.87 58.89 30.45
CA ARG A 78 -14.29 60.24 30.80
C ARG A 78 -15.57 60.65 30.09
N TRP A 79 -15.67 60.37 28.80
CA TRP A 79 -16.87 60.65 28.00
C TRP A 79 -18.08 59.81 28.48
N LEU A 80 -17.93 58.51 28.67
CA LEU A 80 -19.07 57.66 29.11
C LEU A 80 -19.59 57.99 30.51
N ARG A 81 -18.80 58.62 31.39
CA ARG A 81 -19.28 59.13 32.68
C ARG A 81 -20.15 60.37 32.57
N ASN A 82 -20.02 61.10 31.49
CA ASN A 82 -20.83 62.27 31.19
C ASN A 82 -21.00 62.38 29.67
N GLU A 83 -21.90 61.56 29.11
CA GLU A 83 -22.15 61.51 27.67
C GLU A 83 -22.67 62.84 27.10
N HIS A 84 -23.19 63.71 27.94
CA HIS A 84 -23.76 65.03 27.56
C HIS A 84 -22.73 66.16 27.50
N ASP A 85 -21.48 65.92 27.89
CA ASP A 85 -20.42 66.94 27.77
C ASP A 85 -19.96 67.05 26.31
N PRO A 86 -20.22 68.13 25.59
CA PRO A 86 -19.89 68.29 24.19
C PRO A 86 -18.37 68.24 23.94
N ALA A 87 -17.54 68.68 24.89
CA ALA A 87 -16.10 68.71 24.74
C ALA A 87 -15.50 67.29 24.90
N ALA A 88 -16.06 66.50 25.83
CA ALA A 88 -15.67 65.07 25.97
C ALA A 88 -16.13 64.25 24.79
N LEU A 89 -17.33 64.52 24.26
CA LEU A 89 -17.85 63.85 23.05
C LEU A 89 -16.94 64.10 21.84
N ASP A 90 -16.63 65.37 21.53
CA ASP A 90 -15.77 65.72 20.41
C ASP A 90 -14.39 65.13 20.52
N LEU A 91 -13.79 65.13 21.72
CA LEU A 91 -12.49 64.52 21.96
C LEU A 91 -12.51 63.03 21.76
N PHE A 92 -13.54 62.32 22.25
CA PHE A 92 -13.69 60.87 22.08
C PHE A 92 -13.81 60.49 20.61
N PHE A 93 -14.71 61.16 19.86
CA PHE A 93 -14.89 60.76 18.45
C PHE A 93 -13.69 61.08 17.58
N ARG A 94 -12.91 62.11 17.87
CA ARG A 94 -11.63 62.36 17.21
C ARG A 94 -10.59 61.26 17.50
N GLU A 95 -10.51 60.81 18.75
CA GLU A 95 -9.62 59.69 19.11
C GLU A 95 -10.11 58.37 18.47
N ALA A 96 -11.41 58.06 18.56
CA ALA A 96 -12.02 56.86 18.03
C ALA A 96 -11.86 56.75 16.50
N GLU A 97 -11.86 57.87 15.78
CA GLU A 97 -11.60 57.90 14.33
C GLU A 97 -10.15 57.45 14.00
N GLY A 98 -9.17 57.71 14.87
CA GLY A 98 -7.85 57.15 14.76
C GLY A 98 -7.87 55.60 14.84
N TYR A 99 -8.55 55.05 15.84
CA TYR A 99 -8.72 53.60 15.97
C TYR A 99 -9.47 52.99 14.79
N ARG A 100 -10.57 53.69 14.30
CA ARG A 100 -11.31 53.21 13.13
C ARG A 100 -10.42 52.91 11.92
N ARG A 101 -9.47 53.84 11.64
CA ARG A 101 -8.52 53.69 10.52
C ARG A 101 -7.57 52.55 10.73
N ASP A 102 -7.23 52.22 11.98
CA ASP A 102 -6.33 51.15 12.32
C ASP A 102 -6.99 49.76 12.32
N PHE A 103 -8.32 49.72 12.55
CA PHE A 103 -9.09 48.46 12.46
C PHE A 103 -9.14 47.92 11.03
N LEU A 104 -8.98 46.63 10.86
CA LEU A 104 -9.07 45.97 9.54
C LEU A 104 -10.40 46.16 8.83
N GLY A 105 -11.49 46.07 9.59
CA GLY A 105 -12.83 46.35 9.08
C GLY A 105 -13.18 47.83 8.96
N GLN A 106 -12.26 48.70 9.37
CA GLN A 106 -12.45 50.13 9.47
C GLN A 106 -13.76 50.54 10.16
N THR A 107 -14.19 49.74 11.14
CA THR A 107 -15.43 49.95 11.87
C THR A 107 -15.18 49.87 13.36
N TYR A 108 -15.90 50.66 14.13
CA TYR A 108 -16.01 50.47 15.57
C TYR A 108 -17.43 50.76 16.02
N PHE A 109 -17.75 50.26 17.19
CA PHE A 109 -18.96 50.64 17.93
C PHE A 109 -18.60 51.01 19.35
N ILE A 110 -19.46 51.77 19.97
CA ILE A 110 -19.47 51.98 21.41
C ILE A 110 -20.90 52.00 21.91
N ALA A 111 -21.12 51.41 23.08
CA ALA A 111 -22.46 51.37 23.70
C ALA A 111 -22.32 51.67 25.19
N SER A 112 -23.14 52.59 25.66
CA SER A 112 -23.19 53.00 27.06
C SER A 112 -24.05 52.04 27.89
N ALA A 113 -23.56 51.67 29.08
CA ALA A 113 -24.34 50.87 30.03
C ALA A 113 -25.43 51.67 30.76
N GLU A 114 -25.21 52.97 30.89
CA GLU A 114 -26.15 53.86 31.58
C GLU A 114 -27.33 54.26 30.69
N SER A 115 -27.05 54.80 29.51
CA SER A 115 -28.10 55.32 28.59
C SER A 115 -28.62 54.23 27.64
N GLY A 116 -27.87 53.19 27.38
CA GLY A 116 -28.14 52.25 26.31
C GLY A 116 -27.86 52.77 24.91
N ASN A 117 -27.28 53.96 24.79
CA ASN A 117 -27.00 54.58 23.51
C ASN A 117 -25.92 53.77 22.77
N TYR A 118 -26.20 53.43 21.51
CA TYR A 118 -25.30 52.71 20.63
C TYR A 118 -24.86 53.62 19.49
N TYR A 119 -23.54 53.71 19.36
CA TYR A 119 -22.88 54.46 18.32
C TYR A 119 -22.11 53.51 17.44
N PHE A 120 -22.11 53.75 16.14
CA PHE A 120 -21.42 52.93 15.16
C PHE A 120 -20.79 53.82 14.09
N SER A 121 -19.56 53.56 13.75
CA SER A 121 -18.88 54.28 12.69
C SER A 121 -18.21 53.28 11.73
N ASP A 122 -18.38 53.55 10.44
CA ASP A 122 -17.78 52.81 9.33
C ASP A 122 -17.21 53.76 8.27
N PRO A 123 -16.60 53.27 7.16
CA PRO A 123 -16.08 54.14 6.10
C PRO A 123 -17.16 55.02 5.40
N VAL A 124 -18.41 54.57 5.42
CA VAL A 124 -19.51 55.22 4.74
C VAL A 124 -20.20 56.25 5.66
N GLU A 125 -20.42 55.85 6.91
CA GLU A 125 -21.10 56.67 7.91
C GLU A 125 -20.17 56.91 9.12
N GLN A 126 -19.51 58.06 9.11
CA GLN A 126 -18.74 58.53 10.27
C GLN A 126 -19.65 59.35 11.14
N SER A 127 -20.14 58.77 12.24
CA SER A 127 -21.22 59.42 13.02
C SER A 127 -20.86 59.50 14.50
N ASP A 128 -20.97 60.73 15.04
CA ASP A 128 -20.99 61.05 16.45
C ASP A 128 -22.44 61.01 17.05
N ARG A 129 -23.40 60.51 16.26
CA ARG A 129 -24.81 60.42 16.63
C ARG A 129 -25.19 59.05 17.12
N VAL A 130 -26.16 58.99 18.03
CA VAL A 130 -26.77 57.77 18.49
C VAL A 130 -27.44 57.06 17.30
N ARG A 131 -26.97 55.86 16.97
CA ARG A 131 -27.54 55.04 15.91
C ARG A 131 -28.90 54.46 16.31
N TYR A 132 -28.97 53.93 17.52
CA TYR A 132 -30.17 53.46 18.21
C TYR A 132 -29.91 53.30 19.70
N THR A 133 -30.96 53.03 20.47
CA THR A 133 -30.85 52.77 21.90
C THR A 133 -31.16 51.31 22.17
N LEU A 134 -30.23 50.60 22.87
CA LEU A 134 -30.34 49.22 23.27
C LEU A 134 -31.43 49.03 24.33
N SER A 135 -32.18 47.94 24.24
CA SER A 135 -33.26 47.62 25.17
C SER A 135 -33.10 46.25 25.78
N PRO A 136 -33.16 46.07 27.12
CA PRO A 136 -33.09 44.75 27.74
C PRO A 136 -34.29 43.84 27.40
N LYS A 137 -35.35 44.43 26.79
CA LYS A 137 -36.54 43.69 26.33
C LYS A 137 -36.40 43.19 24.90
N ALA A 138 -35.46 43.73 24.13
CA ALA A 138 -35.23 43.31 22.76
C ALA A 138 -34.30 42.07 22.73
N VAL A 139 -34.76 41.01 22.06
CA VAL A 139 -33.99 39.75 21.94
C VAL A 139 -32.68 40.00 21.23
N ASP A 140 -32.67 40.83 20.22
CA ASP A 140 -31.50 41.16 19.39
C ASP A 140 -30.42 41.95 20.16
N ASP A 141 -30.77 42.61 21.28
CA ASP A 141 -29.86 43.38 22.12
C ASP A 141 -29.27 42.54 23.28
N GLY A 142 -29.68 41.27 23.41
CA GLY A 142 -29.27 40.36 24.48
C GLY A 142 -27.76 40.18 24.58
N TRP A 143 -27.03 40.27 23.46
CA TRP A 143 -25.57 40.20 23.40
C TRP A 143 -24.91 41.27 24.26
N PHE A 144 -25.44 42.50 24.28
CA PHE A 144 -24.92 43.62 25.05
C PHE A 144 -25.06 43.34 26.56
N TYR A 145 -26.28 43.02 27.00
CA TYR A 145 -26.59 42.76 28.39
C TYR A 145 -25.90 41.52 28.97
N ALA A 146 -25.66 40.53 28.13
CA ALA A 146 -24.87 39.37 28.49
C ALA A 146 -23.38 39.74 28.64
N SER A 147 -22.87 40.58 27.71
CA SER A 147 -21.47 40.99 27.71
C SER A 147 -21.10 41.91 28.88
N ILE A 148 -21.95 42.89 29.26
CA ILE A 148 -21.69 43.77 30.41
C ILE A 148 -21.75 43.02 31.75
N LYS A 149 -22.53 41.95 31.86
CA LYS A 149 -22.64 41.09 33.05
C LYS A 149 -21.57 40.02 33.13
N SER A 150 -20.83 39.81 32.07
CA SER A 150 -19.78 38.80 32.04
C SER A 150 -18.61 39.19 32.97
N PRO A 151 -18.02 38.24 33.68
CA PRO A 151 -16.79 38.47 34.44
C PRO A 151 -15.60 38.72 33.50
N GLU A 152 -15.71 38.35 32.24
CA GLU A 152 -14.67 38.45 31.23
C GLU A 152 -14.59 39.88 30.67
N ARG A 153 -13.35 40.36 30.48
CA ARG A 153 -13.09 41.71 29.98
C ARG A 153 -13.44 41.92 28.52
N TYR A 154 -13.55 40.83 27.77
CA TYR A 154 -13.96 40.82 26.36
C TYR A 154 -14.65 39.51 25.99
N ASN A 155 -15.43 39.54 24.93
CA ASN A 155 -15.91 38.36 24.24
C ASN A 155 -15.85 38.56 22.73
N ILE A 156 -15.88 37.44 22.00
CA ILE A 156 -15.88 37.44 20.55
C ILE A 156 -17.06 36.58 20.10
N ASN A 157 -17.84 37.09 19.18
CA ASN A 157 -19.01 36.41 18.65
C ASN A 157 -19.22 36.70 17.16
N VAL A 158 -19.76 35.71 16.47
CA VAL A 158 -20.18 35.84 15.07
C VAL A 158 -21.68 36.12 15.09
N ASN A 159 -22.07 37.30 14.69
CA ASN A 159 -23.51 37.69 14.66
C ASN A 159 -23.85 38.38 13.35
N PRO A 160 -24.98 37.99 12.74
CA PRO A 160 -25.65 38.91 11.84
C PRO A 160 -26.19 40.07 12.70
N ASP A 161 -25.71 41.26 12.46
CA ASP A 161 -26.35 42.45 12.99
C ASP A 161 -27.50 42.80 12.05
N LEU A 162 -28.70 42.42 12.46
CA LEU A 162 -29.94 42.68 11.67
C LEU A 162 -30.21 44.15 11.49
N LYS A 163 -29.76 44.99 12.42
CA LYS A 163 -29.96 46.45 12.37
C LYS A 163 -28.98 47.13 11.43
N LEU A 164 -27.75 46.55 11.29
CA LEU A 164 -26.74 47.02 10.36
C LEU A 164 -26.74 46.21 9.03
N ASN A 165 -27.56 45.16 8.94
CA ASN A 165 -27.64 44.21 7.81
C ASN A 165 -26.28 43.68 7.39
N THR A 166 -25.44 43.32 8.39
CA THR A 166 -24.09 42.81 8.18
C THR A 166 -23.85 41.60 9.06
N THR A 167 -23.06 40.63 8.57
CA THR A 167 -22.56 39.51 9.39
C THR A 167 -21.07 39.70 9.63
N LYS A 168 -20.70 39.91 10.87
CA LYS A 168 -19.32 40.19 11.26
C LYS A 168 -18.88 39.34 12.45
N VAL A 169 -17.57 39.13 12.57
CA VAL A 169 -16.96 38.78 13.86
C VAL A 169 -16.86 40.04 14.69
N TRP A 170 -17.59 40.07 15.76
CA TRP A 170 -17.59 41.21 16.69
C TRP A 170 -16.67 40.90 17.87
N ILE A 171 -15.76 41.83 18.14
CA ILE A 171 -14.94 41.85 19.33
C ILE A 171 -15.52 42.88 20.27
N ASN A 172 -16.06 42.42 21.40
CA ASN A 172 -16.72 43.26 22.39
C ASN A 172 -15.82 43.38 23.62
N ALA A 173 -15.27 44.55 23.87
CA ALA A 173 -14.42 44.84 25.02
C ALA A 173 -15.19 45.67 26.02
N GLN A 174 -15.16 45.30 27.31
CA GLN A 174 -15.77 46.07 28.39
C GLN A 174 -14.93 47.31 28.69
N ILE A 175 -15.62 48.44 28.74
CA ILE A 175 -15.09 49.73 29.24
C ILE A 175 -15.33 49.73 30.74
N ARG A 176 -14.26 49.67 31.52
CA ARG A 176 -14.34 49.61 33.00
C ARG A 176 -13.68 50.79 33.64
N ASP A 177 -14.24 51.20 34.77
CA ASP A 177 -13.63 52.11 35.73
C ASP A 177 -13.69 51.45 37.10
N GLY A 178 -12.55 50.91 37.57
CA GLY A 178 -12.52 49.96 38.67
C GLY A 178 -13.33 48.71 38.39
N ASP A 179 -14.31 48.44 39.26
CA ASP A 179 -15.22 47.29 39.12
C ASP A 179 -16.47 47.60 38.32
N GLU A 180 -16.73 48.87 38.05
CA GLU A 180 -17.90 49.32 37.29
C GLU A 180 -17.71 49.15 35.78
N VAL A 181 -18.71 48.61 35.10
CA VAL A 181 -18.74 48.50 33.63
C VAL A 181 -19.54 49.69 33.09
N LEU A 182 -18.85 50.64 32.46
CA LEU A 182 -19.44 51.83 31.87
C LEU A 182 -20.09 51.57 30.50
N GLY A 183 -19.66 50.54 29.82
CA GLY A 183 -20.17 50.19 28.49
C GLY A 183 -19.34 49.13 27.79
N LEU A 184 -19.61 48.99 26.51
CA LEU A 184 -18.86 48.13 25.60
C LEU A 184 -18.34 48.96 24.41
N THR A 185 -17.18 48.60 23.93
CA THR A 185 -16.66 49.05 22.62
C THR A 185 -16.00 47.90 21.87
N GLY A 186 -15.78 48.07 20.60
CA GLY A 186 -15.07 47.07 19.82
C GLY A 186 -15.13 47.31 18.33
N ALA A 187 -14.66 46.30 17.60
CA ALA A 187 -14.61 46.33 16.16
C ALA A 187 -15.36 45.15 15.55
N GLY A 188 -15.86 45.35 14.34
CA GLY A 188 -16.46 44.29 13.53
C GLY A 188 -15.57 43.95 12.34
N MET A 189 -15.17 42.72 12.22
CA MET A 189 -14.47 42.23 11.03
C MET A 189 -15.46 41.55 10.08
N ASP A 190 -15.32 41.79 8.78
CA ASP A 190 -16.13 41.09 7.79
C ASP A 190 -15.83 39.59 7.81
N VAL A 191 -16.87 38.83 8.18
CA VAL A 191 -16.78 37.36 8.23
C VAL A 191 -16.66 36.79 6.82
N GLY A 192 -17.30 37.39 5.84
CA GLY A 192 -17.32 36.86 4.47
C GLY A 192 -15.96 36.77 3.83
N GLY A 193 -15.14 37.83 3.93
CA GLY A 193 -13.78 37.84 3.39
C GLY A 193 -12.86 36.90 4.16
N PHE A 194 -12.88 36.96 5.49
CA PHE A 194 -12.04 36.13 6.37
C PHE A 194 -12.39 34.65 6.29
N LEU A 195 -13.69 34.30 6.36
CA LEU A 195 -14.15 32.93 6.25
C LEU A 195 -13.91 32.36 4.86
N LYS A 196 -14.14 33.17 3.83
CA LYS A 196 -13.88 32.75 2.46
C LYS A 196 -12.41 32.41 2.26
N GLU A 197 -11.50 33.26 2.72
CA GLU A 197 -10.06 32.97 2.64
C GLU A 197 -9.67 31.71 3.45
N PHE A 198 -10.26 31.52 4.63
CA PHE A 198 -10.04 30.34 5.46
C PHE A 198 -10.62 29.07 4.83
N VAL A 199 -11.85 29.11 4.35
CA VAL A 199 -12.53 27.97 3.73
C VAL A 199 -11.92 27.66 2.35
N ASP A 200 -11.64 28.69 1.55
CA ASP A 200 -11.01 28.53 0.23
C ASP A 200 -9.54 28.06 0.35
N SER A 201 -8.91 28.22 1.52
CA SER A 201 -7.59 27.64 1.80
C SER A 201 -7.64 26.11 1.93
N GLY A 202 -8.81 25.52 2.08
CA GLY A 202 -9.04 24.07 2.10
C GLY A 202 -8.63 23.46 0.76
N ARG A 203 -7.66 22.53 0.82
CA ARG A 203 -7.34 21.69 -0.34
C ARG A 203 -8.39 20.60 -0.49
N ALA A 204 -8.51 20.02 -1.68
CA ALA A 204 -9.38 18.87 -1.89
C ALA A 204 -9.14 17.82 -0.80
N GLY A 205 -10.19 17.34 -0.15
CA GLY A 205 -10.11 16.38 0.94
C GLY A 205 -9.71 16.96 2.31
N VAL A 206 -9.62 18.30 2.45
CA VAL A 206 -9.35 18.97 3.72
C VAL A 206 -10.48 19.95 4.02
N THR A 207 -11.20 19.70 5.11
CA THR A 207 -12.34 20.53 5.51
C THR A 207 -12.04 21.20 6.85
N PRO A 208 -11.66 22.47 6.85
CA PRO A 208 -11.46 23.24 8.08
C PRO A 208 -12.78 23.75 8.63
N VAL A 209 -12.93 23.70 9.94
CA VAL A 209 -14.11 24.18 10.70
C VAL A 209 -13.62 24.94 11.92
N ILE A 210 -14.20 26.08 12.23
CA ILE A 210 -13.95 26.78 13.50
C ILE A 210 -15.14 26.55 14.42
N VAL A 211 -14.86 26.15 15.65
CA VAL A 211 -15.89 25.87 16.65
C VAL A 211 -15.57 26.55 17.98
N ASP A 212 -16.61 26.86 18.75
CA ASP A 212 -16.47 27.31 20.14
C ASP A 212 -16.25 26.10 21.09
N ARG A 213 -16.15 26.39 22.40
CA ARG A 213 -15.93 25.34 23.44
C ARG A 213 -17.04 24.31 23.52
N ALA A 214 -18.26 24.67 23.13
CA ALA A 214 -19.42 23.77 23.09
C ALA A 214 -19.48 22.94 21.79
N GLY A 215 -18.59 23.18 20.85
CA GLY A 215 -18.58 22.58 19.54
C GLY A 215 -19.51 23.26 18.53
N ALA A 216 -20.06 24.43 18.87
CA ALA A 216 -20.90 25.22 17.96
C ALA A 216 -20.05 25.80 16.83
N ILE A 217 -20.53 25.66 15.60
CA ILE A 217 -19.78 26.05 14.39
C ILE A 217 -19.81 27.58 14.28
N GLN A 218 -18.63 28.18 14.28
CA GLN A 218 -18.43 29.62 14.10
C GLN A 218 -18.08 29.96 12.66
N ALA A 219 -17.41 29.03 11.97
CA ALA A 219 -17.02 29.15 10.57
C ALA A 219 -17.00 27.79 9.87
N TYR A 220 -17.69 27.74 8.72
CA TYR A 220 -17.74 26.53 7.89
C TYR A 220 -18.10 26.90 6.44
N GLN A 221 -17.79 26.03 5.50
CA GLN A 221 -18.09 26.24 4.07
C GLN A 221 -19.60 26.36 3.78
N ASP A 222 -20.45 25.75 4.60
CA ASP A 222 -21.90 25.85 4.52
C ASP A 222 -22.42 26.87 5.56
N PRO A 223 -22.86 28.07 5.14
CA PRO A 223 -23.32 29.12 6.04
C PRO A 223 -24.55 28.74 6.87
N GLU A 224 -25.38 27.80 6.41
CA GLU A 224 -26.59 27.38 7.13
C GLU A 224 -26.27 26.63 8.42
N ARG A 225 -25.08 26.02 8.50
CA ARG A 225 -24.58 25.30 9.68
C ARG A 225 -23.88 26.19 10.69
N ILE A 226 -23.68 27.45 10.40
CA ILE A 226 -23.05 28.38 11.34
C ILE A 226 -24.03 28.69 12.50
N ALA A 227 -23.53 28.55 13.72
CA ALA A 227 -24.27 28.79 14.93
C ALA A 227 -24.19 30.29 15.33
N TYR A 228 -25.00 31.12 14.71
CA TYR A 228 -25.07 32.52 15.07
C TYR A 228 -25.52 32.69 16.52
N ASN A 229 -24.91 33.62 17.26
CA ASN A 229 -25.23 33.95 18.67
C ASN A 229 -25.01 32.77 19.65
N SER A 230 -24.15 31.82 19.38
CA SER A 230 -23.93 30.64 20.24
C SER A 230 -23.61 31.02 21.70
N GLY A 231 -22.89 32.13 21.92
CA GLY A 231 -22.53 32.61 23.24
C GLY A 231 -23.70 33.16 24.08
N ALA A 232 -24.81 33.57 23.42
CA ALA A 232 -26.01 34.14 24.08
C ALA A 232 -27.18 33.13 24.16
N ALA A 233 -27.22 32.12 23.30
CA ALA A 233 -28.38 31.27 23.05
C ALA A 233 -28.47 30.01 23.91
N GLY A 234 -27.79 29.83 24.99
CA GLY A 234 -27.91 28.75 25.98
C GLY A 234 -27.87 27.28 25.48
N ARG A 235 -28.47 26.95 24.34
CA ARG A 235 -28.42 25.64 23.66
C ARG A 235 -28.38 25.84 22.15
N VAL A 236 -27.31 25.31 21.56
CA VAL A 236 -27.14 25.27 20.09
C VAL A 236 -27.77 23.99 19.55
N ALA A 237 -28.52 24.08 18.46
CA ALA A 237 -29.08 22.90 17.78
C ALA A 237 -27.94 22.01 17.25
N LEU A 238 -28.13 20.70 17.28
CA LEU A 238 -27.09 19.73 16.94
C LEU A 238 -26.57 19.88 15.50
N ASP A 239 -27.45 20.24 14.58
CA ASP A 239 -27.15 20.51 13.17
C ASP A 239 -26.16 21.65 12.93
N ARG A 240 -26.02 22.54 13.92
CA ARG A 240 -25.08 23.66 13.95
C ARG A 240 -23.86 23.42 14.83
N THR A 241 -23.61 22.19 15.16
CA THR A 241 -22.38 21.77 15.88
C THR A 241 -21.50 20.89 15.01
N VAL A 242 -20.20 20.89 15.29
CA VAL A 242 -19.22 20.01 14.61
C VAL A 242 -19.57 18.53 14.75
N PHE A 243 -20.34 18.17 15.76
CA PHE A 243 -20.81 16.80 15.97
C PHE A 243 -21.82 16.34 14.92
N SER A 244 -22.44 17.26 14.17
CA SER A 244 -23.30 16.92 13.04
C SER A 244 -22.52 16.57 11.79
N LEU A 245 -21.22 16.91 11.71
CA LEU A 245 -20.36 16.64 10.57
C LEU A 245 -19.77 15.23 10.61
N VAL A 246 -19.85 14.56 11.75
CA VAL A 246 -19.32 13.20 11.95
C VAL A 246 -20.45 12.22 12.25
N ASP A 247 -20.24 10.97 11.90
CA ASP A 247 -21.21 9.90 12.12
C ASP A 247 -21.48 9.71 13.63
N ALA A 248 -22.68 9.23 13.96
CA ALA A 248 -23.08 9.02 15.35
C ALA A 248 -22.28 7.89 16.02
N GLY A 249 -22.26 7.88 17.35
CA GLY A 249 -21.56 6.88 18.14
C GLY A 249 -20.11 7.23 18.43
N GLU A 250 -19.19 6.30 18.20
CA GLU A 250 -17.78 6.41 18.55
C GLU A 250 -17.10 7.65 17.94
N SER A 251 -17.44 8.01 16.71
CA SER A 251 -16.86 9.18 16.03
C SER A 251 -17.14 10.49 16.76
N ARG A 252 -18.34 10.65 17.31
CA ARG A 252 -18.69 11.84 18.12
C ARG A 252 -17.99 11.84 19.46
N GLU A 253 -17.82 10.68 20.08
CA GLU A 253 -17.09 10.56 21.36
C GLU A 253 -15.61 10.88 21.16
N ASN A 254 -15.00 10.32 20.12
CA ASN A 254 -13.63 10.60 19.76
C ASN A 254 -13.39 12.09 19.49
N LEU A 255 -14.28 12.72 18.73
CA LEU A 255 -14.20 14.16 18.46
C LEU A 255 -14.35 14.98 19.74
N ARG A 256 -15.26 14.61 20.64
CA ARG A 256 -15.43 15.30 21.94
C ARG A 256 -14.19 15.18 22.80
N ALA A 257 -13.59 13.97 22.87
CA ALA A 257 -12.35 13.76 23.59
C ALA A 257 -11.21 14.60 23.02
N ALA A 258 -11.07 14.67 21.69
CA ALA A 258 -10.03 15.49 21.04
C ALA A 258 -10.23 17.00 21.28
N LEU A 259 -11.49 17.48 21.28
CA LEU A 259 -11.78 18.86 21.65
C LEU A 259 -11.39 19.16 23.10
N GLN A 260 -11.66 18.25 24.04
CA GLN A 260 -11.30 18.40 25.44
C GLN A 260 -9.77 18.35 25.59
N GLU A 261 -9.09 17.39 25.00
CA GLU A 261 -7.63 17.25 25.02
C GLU A 261 -6.94 18.53 24.49
N SER A 262 -7.46 19.11 23.41
CA SER A 262 -6.89 20.34 22.84
C SER A 262 -7.03 21.54 23.79
N VAL A 263 -8.07 21.60 24.62
CA VAL A 263 -8.23 22.64 25.66
C VAL A 263 -7.27 22.43 26.82
N GLU A 264 -7.01 21.18 27.22
CA GLU A 264 -6.07 20.83 28.29
C GLU A 264 -4.61 21.07 27.88
N ASN A 265 -4.30 20.87 26.57
CA ASN A 265 -2.96 21.06 26.00
C ASN A 265 -3.00 22.03 24.80
N PRO A 266 -3.11 23.33 25.02
CA PRO A 266 -3.34 24.32 23.93
C PRO A 266 -2.21 24.41 22.91
N ASP A 267 -1.00 24.06 23.29
CA ASP A 267 0.19 24.11 22.41
C ASP A 267 0.28 22.92 21.45
N ALA A 268 -0.41 21.81 21.78
CA ALA A 268 -0.46 20.61 20.97
C ALA A 268 -1.70 20.58 20.08
N VAL A 269 -1.61 19.80 19.00
CA VAL A 269 -2.76 19.47 18.15
C VAL A 269 -3.25 18.09 18.56
N ALA A 270 -4.49 18.02 19.08
CA ALA A 270 -5.13 16.76 19.39
C ALA A 270 -5.58 16.09 18.08
N MET A 271 -5.31 14.79 17.93
CA MET A 271 -5.63 14.05 16.71
C MET A 271 -6.43 12.80 17.02
N THR A 272 -7.51 12.60 16.27
CA THR A 272 -8.35 11.39 16.38
C THR A 272 -8.87 10.96 15.02
N TRP A 273 -9.42 9.76 14.96
CA TRP A 273 -10.12 9.26 13.78
C TRP A 273 -11.64 9.38 13.99
N ALA A 274 -12.33 9.88 12.98
CA ALA A 274 -13.79 9.91 12.96
C ALA A 274 -14.30 9.45 11.59
N SER A 275 -15.50 8.93 11.54
CA SER A 275 -16.21 8.60 10.30
C SER A 275 -17.08 9.79 9.90
N VAL A 276 -16.98 10.18 8.64
CA VAL A 276 -17.75 11.24 7.99
C VAL A 276 -18.41 10.66 6.76
N GLU A 277 -19.73 10.57 6.74
CA GLU A 277 -20.49 9.93 5.65
C GLU A 277 -19.99 8.51 5.31
N GLY A 278 -19.64 7.72 6.33
CA GLY A 278 -19.10 6.38 6.19
C GLY A 278 -17.61 6.28 5.84
N ASN A 279 -16.93 7.40 5.55
CA ASN A 279 -15.50 7.44 5.24
C ASN A 279 -14.68 7.78 6.47
N ARG A 280 -13.66 6.97 6.76
CA ARG A 280 -12.74 7.24 7.88
C ARG A 280 -11.81 8.39 7.55
N GLN A 281 -11.90 9.47 8.34
CA GLN A 281 -11.09 10.68 8.18
C GLN A 281 -10.26 10.94 9.43
N LEU A 282 -9.09 11.55 9.25
CA LEU A 282 -8.30 12.05 10.36
C LEU A 282 -8.81 13.42 10.77
N VAL A 283 -9.03 13.61 12.08
CA VAL A 283 -9.47 14.87 12.66
C VAL A 283 -8.33 15.45 13.48
N ALA A 284 -7.89 16.65 13.14
CA ALA A 284 -6.91 17.43 13.89
C ALA A 284 -7.59 18.62 14.54
N VAL A 285 -7.37 18.83 15.83
CA VAL A 285 -7.98 19.89 16.63
C VAL A 285 -6.91 20.76 17.26
N ALA A 286 -6.89 22.04 16.92
CA ALA A 286 -5.98 23.03 17.48
C ALA A 286 -6.78 24.09 18.24
N TYR A 287 -6.58 24.19 19.53
CA TYR A 287 -7.27 25.18 20.38
C TYR A 287 -6.58 26.54 20.36
N MET A 288 -7.38 27.60 20.43
CA MET A 288 -6.96 29.01 20.52
C MET A 288 -7.48 29.58 21.84
N PRO A 289 -6.63 29.63 22.88
CA PRO A 289 -7.05 30.11 24.22
C PRO A 289 -7.60 31.52 24.21
N GLU A 290 -7.03 32.42 23.42
CA GLU A 290 -7.39 33.85 23.34
C GLU A 290 -8.80 34.03 22.81
N LEU A 291 -9.24 33.16 21.91
CA LEU A 291 -10.56 33.19 21.28
C LEU A 291 -11.54 32.25 21.94
N ARG A 292 -11.03 31.27 22.72
CA ARG A 292 -11.78 30.12 23.25
C ARG A 292 -12.45 29.29 22.15
N TRP A 293 -11.81 29.26 20.97
CA TRP A 293 -12.25 28.52 19.80
C TRP A 293 -11.25 27.42 19.47
N SER A 294 -11.71 26.43 18.73
CA SER A 294 -10.85 25.38 18.18
C SER A 294 -10.96 25.36 16.66
N VAL A 295 -9.83 25.20 15.99
CA VAL A 295 -9.79 24.83 14.58
C VAL A 295 -9.86 23.32 14.51
N VAL A 296 -10.93 22.80 13.93
CA VAL A 296 -11.12 21.38 13.64
C VAL A 296 -10.85 21.17 12.16
N THR A 297 -9.91 20.32 11.81
CA THR A 297 -9.57 20.00 10.42
C THR A 297 -9.88 18.55 10.16
N LEU A 298 -10.83 18.28 9.27
CA LEU A 298 -11.16 16.94 8.78
C LEU A 298 -10.33 16.67 7.54
N VAL A 299 -9.58 15.58 7.53
CA VAL A 299 -8.68 15.20 6.43
C VAL A 299 -9.04 13.82 5.90
N ASP A 300 -9.56 13.78 4.69
CA ASP A 300 -9.77 12.58 3.91
C ASP A 300 -8.50 12.25 3.11
N PHE A 301 -7.78 11.22 3.51
CA PHE A 301 -6.53 10.82 2.85
C PHE A 301 -6.73 10.35 1.40
N GLY A 302 -7.91 9.85 1.07
CA GLY A 302 -8.26 9.43 -0.28
C GLY A 302 -8.47 10.62 -1.20
N ALA A 303 -9.27 11.60 -0.76
CA ALA A 303 -9.59 12.81 -1.52
C ALA A 303 -8.41 13.81 -1.53
N ALA A 304 -7.66 13.90 -0.44
CA ALA A 304 -6.55 14.84 -0.30
C ALA A 304 -5.33 14.50 -1.16
N ARG A 305 -5.26 13.28 -1.72
CA ARG A 305 -4.13 12.79 -2.55
C ARG A 305 -2.76 13.16 -1.97
N LEU A 306 -2.62 13.06 -0.64
CA LEU A 306 -1.41 13.45 0.09
C LEU A 306 -0.17 12.68 -0.40
N VAL A 307 -0.39 11.43 -0.82
CA VAL A 307 0.60 10.61 -1.50
C VAL A 307 -0.07 10.09 -2.78
N ASP A 308 0.33 10.63 -3.93
CA ASP A 308 -0.16 10.15 -5.22
C ASP A 308 0.47 8.79 -5.53
N PRO A 309 -0.30 7.69 -5.57
CA PRO A 309 0.24 6.38 -5.85
C PRO A 309 0.67 6.20 -7.32
N SER A 310 0.41 7.15 -8.19
CA SER A 310 0.69 7.03 -9.64
C SER A 310 2.18 6.84 -9.93
N TRP A 311 3.07 7.43 -9.14
CA TRP A 311 4.52 7.24 -9.28
C TRP A 311 5.00 5.83 -8.91
N LEU A 312 4.20 5.04 -8.16
CA LEU A 312 4.51 3.65 -7.84
C LEU A 312 4.31 2.71 -9.05
N TRP A 313 3.41 3.05 -9.98
CA TRP A 313 3.14 2.21 -11.13
C TRP A 313 4.36 1.88 -11.99
N PRO A 314 5.23 2.83 -12.36
CA PRO A 314 6.47 2.52 -13.06
C PRO A 314 7.38 1.58 -12.29
N ALA A 315 7.46 1.73 -10.96
CA ALA A 315 8.26 0.86 -10.10
C ALA A 315 7.68 -0.56 -10.03
N VAL A 316 6.36 -0.71 -9.88
CA VAL A 316 5.67 -2.00 -9.88
C VAL A 316 5.81 -2.70 -11.22
N VAL A 317 5.62 -1.99 -12.34
CA VAL A 317 5.80 -2.52 -13.69
C VAL A 317 7.26 -2.91 -13.93
N GLY A 318 8.21 -2.08 -13.51
CA GLY A 318 9.64 -2.37 -13.60
C GLY A 318 10.03 -3.63 -12.82
N LEU A 319 9.51 -3.77 -11.59
CA LEU A 319 9.73 -4.97 -10.76
C LEU A 319 9.11 -6.22 -11.39
N LEU A 320 7.91 -6.12 -11.96
CA LEU A 320 7.26 -7.22 -12.68
C LEU A 320 8.05 -7.64 -13.92
N LEU A 321 8.53 -6.69 -14.71
CA LEU A 321 9.35 -6.97 -15.89
C LEU A 321 10.68 -7.61 -15.50
N LEU A 322 11.33 -7.10 -14.44
CA LEU A 322 12.56 -7.69 -13.89
C LEU A 322 12.31 -9.12 -13.44
N PHE A 323 11.19 -9.36 -12.75
CA PHE A 323 10.80 -10.68 -12.30
C PHE A 323 10.58 -11.65 -13.46
N VAL A 324 9.83 -11.24 -14.50
CA VAL A 324 9.62 -12.05 -15.71
C VAL A 324 10.94 -12.35 -16.40
N ALA A 325 11.81 -11.35 -16.54
CA ALA A 325 13.15 -11.53 -17.14
C ALA A 325 13.98 -12.53 -16.34
N LEU A 326 13.94 -12.48 -15.01
CA LEU A 326 14.67 -13.38 -14.12
C LEU A 326 14.15 -14.82 -14.24
N VAL A 327 12.84 -15.03 -14.29
CA VAL A 327 12.23 -16.35 -14.49
C VAL A 327 12.61 -16.94 -15.84
N LEU A 328 12.57 -16.14 -16.91
CA LEU A 328 12.96 -16.55 -18.26
C LEU A 328 14.47 -16.89 -18.33
N CYS A 329 15.32 -16.03 -17.76
CA CYS A 329 16.75 -16.22 -17.71
C CYS A 329 17.13 -17.51 -16.94
N PHE A 330 16.52 -17.71 -15.77
CA PHE A 330 16.75 -18.89 -14.95
C PHE A 330 16.22 -20.16 -15.61
N GLY A 331 15.04 -20.11 -16.22
CA GLY A 331 14.47 -21.21 -17.01
C GLY A 331 15.38 -21.59 -18.20
N PHE A 332 15.91 -20.60 -18.92
CA PHE A 332 16.87 -20.81 -19.99
C PHE A 332 18.18 -21.40 -19.49
N ALA A 333 18.70 -20.92 -18.37
CA ALA A 333 19.91 -21.43 -17.75
C ALA A 333 19.76 -22.92 -17.34
N ILE A 334 18.67 -23.27 -16.66
CA ILE A 334 18.38 -24.67 -16.30
C ILE A 334 18.27 -25.57 -17.54
N GLU A 335 17.53 -25.11 -18.56
CA GLU A 335 17.41 -25.92 -19.80
C GLU A 335 18.76 -26.13 -20.46
N ARG A 336 19.61 -25.09 -20.54
CA ARG A 336 20.89 -25.13 -21.25
C ARG A 336 21.98 -25.83 -20.47
N LEU A 337 22.10 -25.57 -19.18
CA LEU A 337 23.21 -26.05 -18.34
C LEU A 337 22.95 -27.42 -17.73
N MET A 338 21.67 -27.76 -17.45
CA MET A 338 21.37 -29.03 -16.78
C MET A 338 20.55 -29.99 -17.65
N LEU A 339 19.42 -29.56 -18.19
CA LEU A 339 18.48 -30.47 -18.84
C LEU A 339 18.98 -30.99 -20.18
N ARG A 340 19.62 -30.16 -21.01
CA ARG A 340 20.17 -30.57 -22.31
C ARG A 340 21.30 -31.57 -22.18
N PRO A 341 22.35 -31.38 -21.34
CA PRO A 341 23.39 -32.38 -21.11
C PRO A 341 22.83 -33.69 -20.57
N LEU A 342 21.95 -33.67 -19.59
CA LEU A 342 21.33 -34.87 -19.04
C LEU A 342 20.53 -35.68 -20.09
N ARG A 343 19.77 -34.99 -20.96
CA ARG A 343 19.07 -35.65 -22.07
C ARG A 343 20.02 -36.30 -23.06
N ARG A 344 21.14 -35.65 -23.39
CA ARG A 344 22.16 -36.23 -24.27
C ARG A 344 22.78 -37.45 -23.64
N LEU A 345 23.13 -37.42 -22.34
CA LEU A 345 23.62 -38.60 -21.62
C LEU A 345 22.58 -39.73 -21.61
N GLN A 346 21.30 -39.41 -21.38
CA GLN A 346 20.24 -40.43 -21.44
C GLN A 346 20.09 -41.05 -22.82
N GLN A 347 20.20 -40.26 -23.90
CA GLN A 347 20.16 -40.75 -25.28
C GLN A 347 21.36 -41.64 -25.58
N SER A 348 22.57 -41.23 -25.15
CA SER A 348 23.78 -42.02 -25.31
C SER A 348 23.69 -43.34 -24.54
N ALA A 349 23.13 -43.32 -23.31
CA ALA A 349 22.91 -44.54 -22.54
C ALA A 349 21.96 -45.53 -23.25
N ARG A 350 20.90 -45.02 -23.85
CA ARG A 350 19.97 -45.85 -24.64
C ARG A 350 20.61 -46.41 -25.88
N ALA A 351 21.39 -45.60 -26.62
CA ALA A 351 22.10 -46.08 -27.80
C ALA A 351 23.09 -47.19 -27.47
N ILE A 352 23.83 -47.10 -26.32
CA ILE A 352 24.70 -48.17 -25.85
C ILE A 352 23.90 -49.43 -25.51
N ALA A 353 22.73 -49.28 -24.84
CA ALA A 353 21.87 -50.43 -24.53
C ALA A 353 21.31 -51.11 -25.78
N ASP A 354 21.07 -50.35 -26.84
CA ASP A 354 20.61 -50.85 -28.16
C ASP A 354 21.74 -51.35 -29.05
N GLY A 355 22.98 -51.46 -28.51
CA GLY A 355 24.12 -52.03 -29.22
C GLY A 355 24.96 -51.05 -30.03
N SER A 356 24.69 -49.75 -29.95
CA SER A 356 25.45 -48.72 -30.66
C SER A 356 26.51 -48.13 -29.73
N TYR A 357 27.73 -48.57 -29.84
CA TYR A 357 28.83 -48.20 -28.91
C TYR A 357 29.63 -46.96 -29.36
N ASP A 358 29.41 -46.47 -30.58
CA ASP A 358 30.04 -45.26 -31.08
C ASP A 358 29.15 -44.01 -30.82
N VAL A 359 29.07 -43.61 -29.55
CA VAL A 359 28.21 -42.49 -29.11
C VAL A 359 29.04 -41.28 -28.77
N ARG A 360 28.64 -40.10 -29.31
CA ARG A 360 29.22 -38.81 -28.92
C ARG A 360 28.64 -38.35 -27.59
N LEU A 361 29.44 -38.39 -26.54
CA LEU A 361 29.06 -37.84 -25.24
C LEU A 361 29.17 -36.32 -25.21
N PRO A 362 28.37 -35.63 -24.38
CA PRO A 362 28.52 -34.19 -24.18
C PRO A 362 29.94 -33.87 -23.73
N PRO A 363 30.51 -32.72 -24.18
CA PRO A 363 31.84 -32.32 -23.70
C PRO A 363 31.79 -32.16 -22.17
N GLY A 364 32.77 -32.79 -21.49
CA GLY A 364 32.86 -32.75 -20.04
C GLY A 364 33.16 -31.34 -19.53
N GLY A 365 32.24 -30.74 -18.77
CA GLY A 365 32.51 -29.58 -17.92
C GLY A 365 33.40 -29.96 -16.72
N GLN A 366 33.73 -28.96 -15.88
CA GLN A 366 34.41 -29.18 -14.60
C GLN A 366 33.42 -29.33 -13.43
N ASP A 367 32.14 -29.57 -13.74
CA ASP A 367 31.02 -29.76 -12.82
C ASP A 367 30.62 -31.22 -12.68
N GLU A 368 29.66 -31.51 -11.83
CA GLU A 368 29.13 -32.86 -11.57
C GLU A 368 28.56 -33.53 -12.84
N ILE A 369 28.01 -32.70 -13.78
CA ILE A 369 27.54 -33.20 -15.07
C ILE A 369 28.72 -33.64 -15.94
N GLY A 370 29.82 -32.89 -15.88
CA GLY A 370 31.08 -33.24 -16.55
C GLY A 370 31.71 -34.52 -15.99
N ASP A 371 31.69 -34.66 -14.66
CA ASP A 371 32.19 -35.90 -14.01
C ASP A 371 31.33 -37.12 -14.42
N LEU A 372 30.01 -36.95 -14.43
CA LEU A 372 29.10 -38.00 -14.88
C LEU A 372 29.33 -38.35 -16.36
N SER A 373 29.56 -37.34 -17.21
CA SER A 373 29.87 -37.56 -18.63
C SER A 373 31.18 -38.35 -18.81
N ARG A 374 32.23 -38.02 -18.04
CA ARG A 374 33.50 -38.75 -18.04
C ARG A 374 33.35 -40.21 -17.58
N ALA A 375 32.65 -40.43 -16.47
CA ALA A 375 32.36 -41.77 -15.95
C ALA A 375 31.60 -42.64 -16.96
N PHE A 376 30.61 -42.02 -17.62
CA PHE A 376 29.85 -42.66 -18.70
C PHE A 376 30.73 -43.00 -19.91
N GLY A 377 31.67 -42.11 -20.25
CA GLY A 377 32.66 -42.36 -21.32
C GLY A 377 33.53 -43.58 -21.04
N VAL A 378 34.04 -43.65 -19.82
CA VAL A 378 34.85 -44.80 -19.39
C VAL A 378 34.04 -46.10 -19.44
N MET A 379 32.77 -46.06 -19.00
CA MET A 379 31.88 -47.23 -19.06
C MET A 379 31.59 -47.66 -20.50
N ALA A 380 31.28 -46.72 -21.38
CA ALA A 380 31.00 -46.98 -22.80
C ALA A 380 32.23 -47.65 -23.49
N ASP A 381 33.44 -47.13 -23.22
CA ASP A 381 34.67 -47.66 -23.76
C ASP A 381 34.99 -49.08 -23.25
N LYS A 382 34.69 -49.35 -21.98
CA LYS A 382 34.83 -50.66 -21.38
C LYS A 382 33.86 -51.68 -21.99
N VAL A 383 32.59 -51.27 -22.16
CA VAL A 383 31.60 -52.15 -22.82
C VAL A 383 31.98 -52.41 -24.26
N ARG A 384 32.37 -51.38 -25.04
CA ARG A 384 32.83 -51.53 -26.42
C ARG A 384 33.98 -52.53 -26.53
N ARG A 385 35.01 -52.40 -25.65
CA ARG A 385 36.17 -53.35 -25.64
C ARG A 385 35.78 -54.78 -25.30
N HIS A 386 34.93 -54.94 -24.26
CA HIS A 386 34.45 -56.27 -23.89
C HIS A 386 33.65 -56.98 -24.99
N THR A 387 32.79 -56.22 -25.68
CA THR A 387 31.94 -56.72 -26.76
C THR A 387 32.87 -57.19 -27.96
N ALA A 388 33.85 -56.35 -28.34
CA ALA A 388 34.79 -56.67 -29.40
C ALA A 388 35.63 -57.86 -29.04
N GLU A 389 36.08 -58.02 -27.79
CA GLU A 389 36.81 -59.17 -27.29
C GLU A 389 35.97 -60.46 -27.34
N LEU A 390 34.69 -60.34 -26.89
CA LEU A 390 33.77 -61.52 -26.99
C LEU A 390 33.49 -61.91 -28.42
N GLU A 391 33.24 -60.94 -29.32
CA GLU A 391 33.07 -61.25 -30.75
C GLU A 391 34.31 -61.92 -31.37
N SER A 392 35.51 -61.49 -30.96
CA SER A 392 36.74 -62.11 -31.41
C SER A 392 36.84 -63.51 -30.88
N LYS A 393 36.57 -63.76 -29.60
CA LYS A 393 36.56 -65.10 -29.00
C LYS A 393 35.51 -66.03 -29.62
N VAL A 394 34.34 -65.50 -29.90
CA VAL A 394 33.27 -66.27 -30.59
C VAL A 394 33.72 -66.66 -31.98
N ARG A 395 34.30 -65.72 -32.75
CA ARG A 395 34.85 -66.05 -34.10
C ARG A 395 35.96 -67.13 -34.04
N GLU A 396 36.85 -66.96 -33.09
CA GLU A 396 37.94 -67.94 -32.85
C GLU A 396 37.36 -69.34 -32.53
N ARG A 397 36.48 -69.43 -31.57
CA ARG A 397 35.79 -70.69 -31.20
C ARG A 397 34.94 -71.28 -32.32
N THR A 398 34.26 -70.42 -33.12
CA THR A 398 33.51 -70.91 -34.28
C THR A 398 34.44 -71.49 -35.32
N SER A 399 35.58 -70.86 -35.61
CA SER A 399 36.62 -71.38 -36.53
C SER A 399 37.25 -72.68 -36.04
N GLU A 400 37.58 -72.79 -34.71
CA GLU A 400 38.04 -74.02 -34.12
C GLU A 400 37.03 -75.16 -34.26
N LEU A 401 35.74 -74.87 -33.99
CA LEU A 401 34.65 -75.84 -34.12
C LEU A 401 34.43 -76.27 -35.57
N GLU A 402 34.55 -75.40 -36.55
CA GLU A 402 34.46 -75.72 -37.98
C GLU A 402 35.64 -76.56 -38.43
N SER A 403 36.86 -76.29 -37.89
CA SER A 403 38.05 -77.14 -38.17
C SER A 403 37.88 -78.53 -37.59
N ALA A 404 37.49 -78.62 -36.32
CA ALA A 404 37.25 -79.91 -35.65
C ALA A 404 36.13 -80.72 -36.35
N ASN A 405 35.08 -80.07 -36.79
CA ASN A 405 34.02 -80.73 -37.57
C ASN A 405 34.47 -81.22 -38.92
N ARG A 406 35.36 -80.45 -39.61
CA ARG A 406 36.00 -80.96 -40.90
C ARG A 406 36.90 -82.16 -40.68
N GLU A 407 37.73 -82.15 -39.60
CA GLU A 407 38.55 -83.27 -39.25
C GLU A 407 37.70 -84.50 -38.88
N MET A 408 36.64 -84.29 -38.08
CA MET A 408 35.76 -85.38 -37.71
C MET A 408 34.99 -85.95 -38.93
N ALA A 409 34.55 -85.13 -39.87
CA ALA A 409 33.89 -85.53 -41.10
C ALA A 409 34.89 -86.33 -42.00
N ALA A 410 36.17 -85.87 -42.10
CA ALA A 410 37.21 -86.59 -42.84
C ALA A 410 37.56 -87.90 -42.17
N ALA A 411 37.67 -87.96 -40.82
CA ALA A 411 37.91 -89.22 -40.06
C ALA A 411 36.72 -90.18 -40.25
N ARG A 412 35.50 -89.71 -40.16
CA ARG A 412 34.27 -90.53 -40.40
C ARG A 412 34.26 -91.12 -41.81
N LYS A 413 34.59 -90.32 -42.84
CA LYS A 413 34.66 -90.78 -44.20
C LYS A 413 35.71 -91.86 -44.36
N LYS A 414 36.92 -91.70 -43.72
CA LYS A 414 37.92 -92.75 -43.74
C LYS A 414 37.45 -94.06 -43.09
N ILE A 415 36.67 -93.95 -41.98
CA ILE A 415 36.10 -95.09 -41.31
C ILE A 415 35.06 -95.79 -42.24
N ASP A 416 34.16 -94.99 -42.84
CA ASP A 416 33.14 -95.50 -43.77
C ASP A 416 33.80 -96.18 -44.98
N ASP A 417 34.79 -95.51 -45.61
CA ASP A 417 35.58 -96.10 -46.71
C ASP A 417 36.29 -97.41 -46.29
N SER A 418 36.84 -97.48 -45.08
CA SER A 418 37.48 -98.71 -44.53
C SER A 418 36.47 -99.80 -44.26
N ILE A 419 35.28 -99.47 -43.77
CA ILE A 419 34.18 -100.44 -43.58
C ILE A 419 33.72 -101.00 -44.91
N ASP A 420 33.52 -100.13 -45.91
CA ASP A 420 33.11 -100.55 -47.27
C ASP A 420 34.16 -101.45 -47.91
N TYR A 421 35.49 -101.10 -47.74
CA TYR A 421 36.56 -101.93 -48.23
C TYR A 421 36.58 -103.27 -47.50
N ALA A 422 36.43 -103.34 -46.20
CA ALA A 422 36.38 -104.60 -45.43
C ALA A 422 35.13 -105.40 -45.81
N SER A 423 33.99 -104.80 -46.05
CA SER A 423 32.80 -105.45 -46.54
C SER A 423 32.98 -106.07 -47.93
N LEU A 424 33.73 -105.37 -48.80
CA LEU A 424 34.04 -105.88 -50.15
C LEU A 424 35.00 -107.08 -50.08
N ILE A 425 36.03 -107.03 -49.21
CA ILE A 425 36.91 -108.16 -48.96
C ILE A 425 36.14 -109.37 -48.39
N GLN A 426 35.27 -109.13 -47.40
CA GLN A 426 34.44 -110.22 -46.85
C GLN A 426 33.59 -110.89 -47.90
N ARG A 427 32.98 -110.14 -48.80
CA ARG A 427 32.15 -110.69 -49.92
C ARG A 427 32.99 -111.43 -50.92
N ALA A 428 34.28 -111.02 -51.15
CA ALA A 428 35.15 -111.67 -52.05
C ALA A 428 35.74 -113.02 -51.52
N ILE A 429 35.85 -113.14 -50.19
CA ILE A 429 36.38 -114.32 -49.50
C ILE A 429 35.29 -115.38 -49.28
N LEU A 430 34.04 -115.00 -49.26
CA LEU A 430 32.92 -115.98 -49.10
C LEU A 430 32.86 -116.88 -50.32
N PRO A 431 33.05 -118.14 -50.14
CA PRO A 431 33.25 -119.11 -51.25
C PRO A 431 31.89 -119.56 -51.84
N ASP A 432 31.11 -118.70 -52.30
CA ASP A 432 29.75 -119.00 -52.83
C ASP A 432 29.74 -119.77 -54.11
N ARG A 433 30.62 -119.53 -55.04
CA ARG A 433 30.77 -120.27 -56.31
C ARG A 433 31.43 -121.65 -56.14
N GLN A 434 32.38 -121.81 -55.27
CA GLN A 434 33.08 -123.10 -55.04
C GLN A 434 32.18 -124.04 -54.24
N MET A 435 31.41 -123.56 -53.29
CA MET A 435 30.48 -124.37 -52.53
C MET A 435 29.31 -124.85 -53.37
N THR A 436 28.79 -124.02 -54.31
CA THR A 436 27.76 -124.45 -55.22
C THR A 436 28.23 -125.49 -56.19
N GLN A 437 29.45 -125.49 -56.64
CA GLN A 437 30.04 -126.52 -57.54
C GLN A 437 30.36 -127.87 -56.83
N SER A 438 30.67 -127.76 -55.49
CA SER A 438 31.08 -129.04 -54.77
C SER A 438 29.86 -129.67 -54.06
N LEU A 439 28.81 -128.95 -53.66
CA LEU A 439 27.74 -129.48 -52.85
C LEU A 439 26.39 -129.50 -53.56
N GLY A 440 26.37 -129.02 -54.76
CA GLY A 440 25.09 -128.96 -55.54
C GLY A 440 24.02 -128.07 -54.93
N ALA A 441 22.75 -128.26 -55.31
CA ALA A 441 21.63 -127.38 -54.85
C ALA A 441 21.16 -127.66 -53.42
N HIS A 442 21.82 -128.43 -52.63
CA HIS A 442 21.38 -128.82 -51.28
C HIS A 442 22.17 -128.15 -50.14
N HIS A 443 22.80 -127.04 -50.35
CA HIS A 443 23.46 -126.26 -49.30
C HIS A 443 22.89 -124.89 -49.16
N PHE A 444 22.96 -124.29 -47.98
CA PHE A 444 22.72 -122.93 -47.74
C PHE A 444 23.81 -122.35 -46.82
N VAL A 445 24.14 -121.09 -47.04
CA VAL A 445 25.08 -120.37 -46.21
C VAL A 445 24.32 -119.38 -45.36
N LEU A 446 24.34 -119.57 -44.03
CA LEU A 446 23.80 -118.59 -43.08
C LEU A 446 24.89 -117.66 -42.67
N TRP A 447 24.93 -116.46 -43.27
CA TRP A 447 25.85 -115.43 -42.90
C TRP A 447 25.07 -114.36 -42.07
N LYS A 448 25.44 -114.18 -40.85
CA LYS A 448 24.86 -113.23 -39.95
C LYS A 448 25.92 -112.25 -39.49
N PRO A 449 26.13 -111.15 -40.17
CA PRO A 449 27.08 -110.16 -39.75
C PRO A 449 26.65 -109.59 -38.41
N ARG A 450 27.56 -109.32 -37.51
CA ARG A 450 27.31 -108.66 -36.22
C ARG A 450 27.16 -107.14 -36.37
N ASP A 451 27.78 -106.61 -37.37
CA ASP A 451 27.78 -105.24 -37.76
C ASP A 451 27.92 -105.11 -39.32
N VAL A 452 28.12 -103.94 -39.90
CA VAL A 452 28.28 -103.82 -41.38
C VAL A 452 29.43 -104.65 -41.92
N VAL A 453 30.37 -104.91 -41.08
CA VAL A 453 31.47 -105.85 -41.32
C VAL A 453 31.46 -106.90 -40.22
N GLY A 454 30.82 -107.99 -40.43
CA GLY A 454 30.59 -109.03 -39.45
C GLY A 454 31.74 -110.01 -39.31
#